data_73e10197eb2d04c4ffbfd480286180dd
#
_entry.id   73e10197eb2d04c4ffbfd480286180dd
#
_cell.length_a   1.000
_cell.length_b   1.000
_cell.length_c   1.000
_cell.angle_alpha   90.00
_cell.angle_beta   90.00
_cell.angle_gamma   90.00
#
_symmetry.space_group_name_H-M   'P 1'
#
loop_
_entity.id
_entity.type
_entity.pdbx_description
1 polymer ?
#
loop_
_entity_poly.entity_id
_entity_poly.type
_entity_poly.pdbx_seq_one_letter_code
_entity_poly.pdbx_strand_id
1 'polypeptide(L)'
;MATAVLLRSLRRREFSSAPISAFKTIIVWYLVYLILESLGCHNICTTEGPSITGEHQIGAFVLTKMKETAEAYLGKTITKAVVTVPAYFNDAQRQATKDAGKIAGLDVQRIINEPTAAALSYGLNNKEGLVAVFDLGGGTFDVSILEISNGVFEVKATNGDTFLGGEDFDNALLDFLVNEFKRTEGIDLSKDRLALQRLREAAEKAKIELSSTSQTAINLPFITADASGAKHLEITLTRSKFEALVNNLIERTKAPCKSCLKDAGISAKEVDEVLLVGGMTRVPKVQEVVSEIFGKPPSKGVNPDEAVAMGAAIQGGILRGDVKELLLLDVTPLSLGIETLGGIFTRLINRNTTIPTKKSQTFSTAADNQTQVGIKVLQGEREMATDNKLLGEFDLVGIPPSPRGMPQIEVTFDIDANGITTVSAKDKTTGKEQQITIRSSGGLSDQEIEKMVREAEMHSQKDQEKKALIDLKNSADTTIYSIEKSLNEYKDKIPSEVATEIETAVSDLRSAMNNDNIDDIKAKLDVANKAVSKIGQHMTGGSSGGDGAAGGSQGGEQAAPEADYEEVKK
;
A
#
# COMPACT_ATOMS: atom_id res chain seq x y z
N MET A 1 -18.59 23.55 -9.56
CA MET A 1 -18.65 23.48 -11.03
C MET A 1 -18.47 22.05 -11.55
N ALA A 2 -17.51 21.29 -11.10
CA ALA A 2 -17.27 19.91 -11.54
C ALA A 2 -18.49 18.98 -11.42
N THR A 3 -19.21 19.02 -10.30
CA THR A 3 -20.43 18.20 -10.07
C THR A 3 -21.56 18.53 -11.05
N ALA A 4 -21.72 19.82 -11.39
CA ALA A 4 -22.74 20.24 -12.37
C ALA A 4 -22.34 19.87 -13.82
N VAL A 5 -21.05 19.82 -14.11
CA VAL A 5 -20.49 19.34 -15.39
C VAL A 5 -20.69 17.84 -15.51
N LEU A 6 -20.37 17.08 -14.45
CA LEU A 6 -20.55 15.63 -14.36
C LEU A 6 -21.99 15.22 -14.62
N LEU A 7 -22.92 15.87 -13.93
CA LEU A 7 -24.36 15.60 -14.09
C LEU A 7 -24.90 16.05 -15.47
N ARG A 8 -24.28 17.03 -16.13
CA ARG A 8 -24.59 17.44 -17.50
C ARG A 8 -24.04 16.47 -18.56
N SER A 9 -22.84 15.89 -18.34
CA SER A 9 -22.23 14.94 -19.27
C SER A 9 -22.99 13.61 -19.30
N LEU A 10 -23.43 13.14 -18.15
CA LEU A 10 -24.29 11.95 -18.01
C LEU A 10 -25.63 12.10 -18.74
N ARG A 11 -26.13 13.32 -18.93
CA ARG A 11 -27.36 13.61 -19.67
C ARG A 11 -27.17 13.66 -21.20
N ARG A 12 -25.94 13.84 -21.69
CA ARG A 12 -25.66 14.05 -23.13
C ARG A 12 -25.26 12.79 -23.91
N ARG A 13 -24.92 11.69 -23.27
CA ARG A 13 -24.53 10.45 -23.92
C ARG A 13 -25.51 9.32 -23.57
N GLU A 14 -26.20 8.84 -24.53
CA GLU A 14 -26.94 7.57 -24.73
C GLU A 14 -27.45 6.73 -23.52
N PHE A 15 -27.33 7.18 -22.30
CA PHE A 15 -27.99 6.60 -21.13
C PHE A 15 -29.47 7.03 -21.00
N SER A 16 -30.09 7.43 -22.08
CA SER A 16 -31.48 7.86 -22.10
C SER A 16 -32.47 6.72 -21.78
N SER A 17 -32.01 5.47 -21.77
CA SER A 17 -32.85 4.30 -21.47
C SER A 17 -32.55 3.66 -20.10
N ALA A 18 -31.51 4.07 -19.36
CA ALA A 18 -31.28 3.57 -18.01
C ALA A 18 -32.28 4.20 -17.03
N PRO A 19 -33.03 3.43 -16.23
CA PRO A 19 -34.01 4.00 -15.31
C PRO A 19 -33.29 4.92 -14.29
N ILE A 20 -33.89 6.10 -14.06
CA ILE A 20 -33.42 7.16 -13.10
C ILE A 20 -33.08 6.61 -11.70
N SER A 21 -33.56 5.40 -11.40
CA SER A 21 -33.22 4.64 -10.18
C SER A 21 -31.73 4.25 -10.06
N ALA A 22 -30.96 4.19 -11.17
CA ALA A 22 -29.53 3.88 -11.16
C ALA A 22 -28.68 4.96 -10.46
N PHE A 23 -29.13 6.21 -10.47
CA PHE A 23 -28.39 7.36 -9.93
C PHE A 23 -28.44 7.51 -8.40
N LYS A 24 -29.06 6.60 -7.67
CA LYS A 24 -29.16 6.67 -6.20
C LYS A 24 -27.83 6.38 -5.47
N THR A 25 -26.75 6.05 -6.17
CA THR A 25 -25.60 5.34 -5.55
C THR A 25 -24.23 5.94 -5.89
N ILE A 26 -24.08 7.21 -6.32
CA ILE A 26 -22.78 7.68 -6.80
C ILE A 26 -22.31 8.92 -6.05
N ILE A 27 -21.14 8.83 -5.40
CA ILE A 27 -20.39 9.98 -4.87
C ILE A 27 -18.91 9.74 -5.14
N VAL A 28 -18.22 10.72 -5.72
CA VAL A 28 -16.80 10.68 -6.10
C VAL A 28 -15.96 11.57 -5.19
N TRP A 29 -14.82 11.08 -4.78
CA TRP A 29 -13.96 11.61 -3.72
C TRP A 29 -12.93 12.66 -4.17
N TYR A 30 -12.93 13.10 -5.40
CA TYR A 30 -11.91 13.99 -5.98
C TYR A 30 -11.72 15.35 -5.27
N LEU A 31 -12.69 15.81 -4.48
CA LEU A 31 -12.65 17.11 -3.80
C LEU A 31 -12.14 17.07 -2.36
N VAL A 32 -11.97 15.90 -1.76
CA VAL A 32 -11.58 15.78 -0.34
C VAL A 32 -10.16 16.24 -0.10
N TYR A 33 -9.26 15.86 -1.00
CA TYR A 33 -7.84 16.19 -0.87
C TYR A 33 -7.59 17.69 -1.07
N LEU A 34 -8.21 18.30 -2.08
CA LEU A 34 -8.09 19.73 -2.37
C LEU A 34 -8.60 20.65 -1.25
N ILE A 35 -9.60 20.22 -0.47
CA ILE A 35 -10.15 21.01 0.64
C ILE A 35 -9.32 20.82 1.91
N LEU A 36 -8.73 19.65 2.14
CA LEU A 36 -7.91 19.34 3.31
C LEU A 36 -6.63 20.19 3.37
N GLU A 37 -5.99 20.41 2.24
CA GLU A 37 -4.76 21.19 2.16
C GLU A 37 -5.01 22.71 2.02
N SER A 38 -6.03 23.13 1.27
CA SER A 38 -6.37 24.54 1.12
C SER A 38 -6.86 25.21 2.41
N LEU A 39 -7.32 24.43 3.39
CA LEU A 39 -7.76 24.95 4.70
C LEU A 39 -6.63 25.02 5.74
N GLY A 40 -5.40 24.58 5.41
CA GLY A 40 -4.25 24.66 6.31
C GLY A 40 -4.57 24.02 7.67
N CYS A 41 -4.91 22.72 7.68
CA CYS A 41 -5.37 22.01 8.88
C CYS A 41 -4.30 21.80 9.95
N HIS A 42 -3.72 22.90 10.44
CA HIS A 42 -2.96 22.93 11.69
C HIS A 42 -3.71 23.68 12.80
N ASN A 43 -4.97 23.83 12.82
CA ASN A 43 -5.84 24.34 13.89
C ASN A 43 -7.08 25.02 13.28
N ILE A 44 -8.08 24.26 12.91
CA ILE A 44 -9.43 24.82 12.85
C ILE A 44 -10.00 24.78 14.27
N CYS A 45 -9.60 25.74 15.10
CA CYS A 45 -10.37 26.12 16.27
C CYS A 45 -11.54 26.99 15.80
N THR A 46 -12.71 26.44 15.68
CA THR A 46 -13.93 27.22 15.67
C THR A 46 -14.22 27.63 17.10
N THR A 47 -14.44 28.92 17.32
CA THR A 47 -14.62 29.55 18.65
C THR A 47 -15.90 29.10 19.37
N GLU A 48 -16.78 28.31 18.75
CA GLU A 48 -17.97 27.69 19.39
C GLU A 48 -18.44 26.48 18.55
N GLY A 49 -17.81 25.30 18.73
CA GLY A 49 -18.23 24.05 18.12
C GLY A 49 -17.40 22.85 18.59
N PRO A 50 -17.86 21.60 18.40
CA PRO A 50 -17.07 20.43 18.77
C PRO A 50 -15.72 20.44 18.05
N SER A 51 -14.62 20.23 18.79
CA SER A 51 -13.27 20.17 18.24
C SER A 51 -13.21 19.13 17.13
N ILE A 52 -12.73 19.50 15.95
CA ILE A 52 -12.46 18.57 14.85
C ILE A 52 -11.23 17.75 15.25
N THR A 53 -11.43 16.47 15.57
CA THR A 53 -10.41 15.62 16.18
C THR A 53 -9.85 14.53 15.26
N GLY A 54 -10.20 14.50 13.95
CA GLY A 54 -9.70 13.45 13.07
C GLY A 54 -9.97 13.64 11.58
N GLU A 55 -9.13 13.03 10.76
CA GLU A 55 -9.20 13.05 9.29
C GLU A 55 -10.56 12.58 8.75
N HIS A 56 -11.20 11.60 9.41
CA HIS A 56 -12.51 11.08 9.01
C HIS A 56 -13.63 12.13 9.11
N GLN A 57 -13.52 13.11 10.01
CA GLN A 57 -14.53 14.18 10.11
C GLN A 57 -14.46 15.12 8.90
N ILE A 58 -13.27 15.43 8.43
CA ILE A 58 -13.09 16.28 7.25
C ILE A 58 -13.57 15.55 5.99
N GLY A 59 -13.21 14.28 5.83
CA GLY A 59 -13.75 13.42 4.78
C GLY A 59 -15.29 13.37 4.81
N ALA A 60 -15.88 13.30 6.00
CA ALA A 60 -17.33 13.30 6.17
C ALA A 60 -17.97 14.62 5.73
N PHE A 61 -17.37 15.79 5.99
CA PHE A 61 -17.90 17.07 5.50
C PHE A 61 -17.95 17.12 3.98
N VAL A 62 -16.93 16.62 3.32
CA VAL A 62 -16.89 16.57 1.85
C VAL A 62 -17.96 15.62 1.32
N LEU A 63 -18.04 14.40 1.86
CA LEU A 63 -19.05 13.42 1.46
C LEU A 63 -20.47 13.92 1.73
N THR A 64 -20.70 14.64 2.84
CA THR A 64 -21.98 15.32 3.13
C THR A 64 -22.29 16.34 2.05
N LYS A 65 -21.32 17.18 1.67
CA LYS A 65 -21.52 18.18 0.62
C LYS A 65 -21.83 17.56 -0.73
N MET A 66 -21.16 16.46 -1.08
CA MET A 66 -21.43 15.72 -2.31
C MET A 66 -22.81 15.10 -2.29
N LYS A 67 -23.22 14.51 -1.16
CA LYS A 67 -24.56 13.97 -0.93
C LYS A 67 -25.64 15.04 -1.13
N GLU A 68 -25.52 16.19 -0.44
CA GLU A 68 -26.45 17.32 -0.57
C GLU A 68 -26.58 17.79 -2.02
N THR A 69 -25.44 17.92 -2.72
CA THR A 69 -25.42 18.34 -4.13
C THR A 69 -26.16 17.33 -5.03
N ALA A 70 -25.95 16.04 -4.79
CA ALA A 70 -26.61 14.97 -5.54
C ALA A 70 -28.12 14.91 -5.20
N GLU A 71 -28.51 15.06 -3.93
CA GLU A 71 -29.91 15.10 -3.47
C GLU A 71 -30.66 16.31 -4.06
N ALA A 72 -30.03 17.48 -4.07
CA ALA A 72 -30.59 18.69 -4.68
C ALA A 72 -30.82 18.52 -6.19
N TYR A 73 -29.89 17.83 -6.89
CA TYR A 73 -30.03 17.58 -8.32
C TYR A 73 -31.09 16.53 -8.65
N LEU A 74 -31.14 15.43 -7.86
CA LEU A 74 -32.02 14.29 -8.12
C LEU A 74 -33.42 14.45 -7.52
N GLY A 75 -33.60 15.38 -6.57
CA GLY A 75 -34.84 15.55 -5.82
C GLY A 75 -35.19 14.35 -4.94
N LYS A 76 -34.19 13.57 -4.49
CA LYS A 76 -34.37 12.31 -3.74
C LYS A 76 -33.28 12.17 -2.70
N THR A 77 -33.60 11.57 -1.55
CA THR A 77 -32.64 11.22 -0.50
C THR A 77 -31.69 10.10 -0.98
N ILE A 78 -30.41 10.28 -0.71
CA ILE A 78 -29.35 9.33 -1.04
C ILE A 78 -28.85 8.69 0.26
N THR A 79 -28.89 7.34 0.29
CA THR A 79 -28.46 6.54 1.46
C THR A 79 -27.31 5.61 1.15
N LYS A 80 -27.02 5.31 -0.12
CA LYS A 80 -26.00 4.35 -0.56
C LYS A 80 -25.02 5.00 -1.51
N ALA A 81 -23.73 4.65 -1.37
CA ALA A 81 -22.66 5.20 -2.17
C ALA A 81 -21.62 4.16 -2.58
N VAL A 82 -21.00 4.36 -3.74
CA VAL A 82 -19.69 3.84 -4.10
C VAL A 82 -18.71 5.00 -3.94
N VAL A 83 -17.60 4.77 -3.24
CA VAL A 83 -16.59 5.79 -2.98
C VAL A 83 -15.28 5.36 -3.60
N THR A 84 -14.64 6.27 -4.34
CA THR A 84 -13.32 6.02 -4.94
C THR A 84 -12.21 6.49 -4.01
N VAL A 85 -11.08 5.80 -4.07
CA VAL A 85 -9.87 6.13 -3.34
C VAL A 85 -8.65 5.97 -4.25
N PRO A 86 -7.54 6.70 -4.00
CA PRO A 86 -6.27 6.42 -4.67
C PRO A 86 -5.88 4.95 -4.52
N ALA A 87 -5.28 4.37 -5.56
CA ALA A 87 -4.94 2.94 -5.56
C ALA A 87 -3.95 2.57 -4.47
N TYR A 88 -3.08 3.51 -4.10
CA TYR A 88 -2.02 3.33 -3.11
C TYR A 88 -2.45 3.60 -1.67
N PHE A 89 -3.73 3.91 -1.42
CA PHE A 89 -4.27 4.04 -0.05
C PHE A 89 -4.09 2.73 0.72
N ASN A 90 -3.55 2.86 1.94
CA ASN A 90 -3.43 1.75 2.88
C ASN A 90 -4.78 1.40 3.55
N ASP A 91 -4.80 0.29 4.29
CA ASP A 91 -6.01 -0.19 4.99
C ASP A 91 -6.63 0.85 5.92
N ALA A 92 -5.80 1.60 6.65
CA ALA A 92 -6.27 2.61 7.59
C ALA A 92 -6.97 3.78 6.87
N GLN A 93 -6.42 4.24 5.73
CA GLN A 93 -7.00 5.28 4.90
C GLN A 93 -8.32 4.81 4.25
N ARG A 94 -8.39 3.56 3.80
CA ARG A 94 -9.62 2.94 3.27
C ARG A 94 -10.71 2.84 4.34
N GLN A 95 -10.35 2.41 5.54
CA GLN A 95 -11.28 2.33 6.65
C GLN A 95 -11.75 3.73 7.08
N ALA A 96 -10.84 4.72 7.16
CA ALA A 96 -11.17 6.11 7.45
C ALA A 96 -12.16 6.69 6.43
N THR A 97 -12.00 6.37 5.14
CA THR A 97 -12.93 6.75 4.07
C THR A 97 -14.30 6.12 4.28
N LYS A 98 -14.35 4.84 4.64
CA LYS A 98 -15.62 4.13 4.93
C LYS A 98 -16.34 4.73 6.14
N ASP A 99 -15.59 5.08 7.18
CA ASP A 99 -16.13 5.70 8.39
C ASP A 99 -16.61 7.13 8.12
N ALA A 100 -15.88 7.91 7.30
CA ALA A 100 -16.33 9.22 6.81
C ALA A 100 -17.68 9.13 6.08
N GLY A 101 -17.87 8.09 5.26
CA GLY A 101 -19.15 7.81 4.60
C GLY A 101 -20.28 7.58 5.61
N LYS A 102 -20.04 6.79 6.64
CA LYS A 102 -21.03 6.55 7.72
C LYS A 102 -21.37 7.83 8.48
N ILE A 103 -20.37 8.65 8.81
CA ILE A 103 -20.57 9.96 9.48
C ILE A 103 -21.43 10.89 8.59
N ALA A 104 -21.23 10.85 7.26
CA ALA A 104 -22.06 11.58 6.29
C ALA A 104 -23.47 10.98 6.10
N GLY A 105 -23.82 9.92 6.82
CA GLY A 105 -25.10 9.22 6.69
C GLY A 105 -25.23 8.42 5.39
N LEU A 106 -24.11 7.88 4.89
CA LEU A 106 -24.04 7.04 3.69
C LEU A 106 -23.67 5.60 4.08
N ASP A 107 -24.37 4.63 3.52
CA ASP A 107 -24.00 3.23 3.51
C ASP A 107 -23.06 3.00 2.32
N VAL A 108 -21.76 2.92 2.58
CA VAL A 108 -20.71 2.72 1.58
C VAL A 108 -20.73 1.26 1.14
N GLN A 109 -21.32 1.00 -0.04
CA GLN A 109 -21.49 -0.34 -0.61
C GLN A 109 -20.19 -0.91 -1.15
N ARG A 110 -19.30 -0.03 -1.65
CA ARG A 110 -17.99 -0.39 -2.20
C ARG A 110 -17.01 0.76 -2.10
N ILE A 111 -15.77 0.44 -1.76
CA ILE A 111 -14.60 1.28 -2.03
C ILE A 111 -13.93 0.71 -3.27
N ILE A 112 -13.61 1.57 -4.25
CA ILE A 112 -12.96 1.19 -5.51
C ILE A 112 -11.77 2.10 -5.76
N ASN A 113 -10.68 1.57 -6.28
CA ASN A 113 -9.52 2.35 -6.65
C ASN A 113 -9.81 3.25 -7.86
N GLU A 114 -9.31 4.49 -7.84
CA GLU A 114 -9.53 5.49 -8.89
C GLU A 114 -9.09 5.03 -10.28
N PRO A 115 -7.86 4.48 -10.47
CA PRO A 115 -7.44 4.01 -11.79
C PRO A 115 -8.29 2.81 -12.27
N THR A 116 -8.76 1.97 -11.34
CA THR A 116 -9.62 0.84 -11.68
C THR A 116 -11.02 1.31 -12.11
N ALA A 117 -11.58 2.32 -11.43
CA ALA A 117 -12.81 2.97 -11.86
C ALA A 117 -12.66 3.60 -13.25
N ALA A 118 -11.54 4.28 -13.51
CA ALA A 118 -11.28 4.86 -14.82
C ALA A 118 -11.20 3.80 -15.94
N ALA A 119 -10.57 2.65 -15.65
CA ALA A 119 -10.53 1.52 -16.59
C ALA A 119 -11.93 0.96 -16.88
N LEU A 120 -12.82 0.85 -15.86
CA LEU A 120 -14.21 0.47 -16.07
C LEU A 120 -14.95 1.41 -17.04
N SER A 121 -14.72 2.72 -16.92
CA SER A 121 -15.33 3.70 -17.81
C SER A 121 -14.86 3.55 -19.28
N TYR A 122 -13.60 3.13 -19.46
CA TYR A 122 -13.02 2.88 -20.77
C TYR A 122 -13.50 1.56 -21.39
N GLY A 123 -13.55 0.49 -20.59
CA GLY A 123 -13.85 -0.87 -21.05
C GLY A 123 -15.32 -1.13 -21.37
N LEU A 124 -16.26 -0.22 -21.02
CA LEU A 124 -17.68 -0.32 -21.39
C LEU A 124 -17.91 -0.47 -22.90
N ASN A 125 -16.96 -0.08 -23.73
CA ASN A 125 -17.05 -0.17 -25.18
C ASN A 125 -16.47 -1.47 -25.76
N ASN A 126 -16.43 -2.55 -24.97
CA ASN A 126 -15.86 -3.86 -25.33
C ASN A 126 -14.39 -3.77 -25.81
N LYS A 127 -13.62 -2.93 -25.14
CA LYS A 127 -12.16 -2.84 -25.34
C LYS A 127 -11.49 -3.94 -24.52
N GLU A 128 -10.63 -4.71 -25.15
CA GLU A 128 -9.81 -5.76 -24.53
C GLU A 128 -8.33 -5.44 -24.66
N GLY A 129 -7.50 -6.04 -23.83
CA GLY A 129 -6.04 -5.92 -23.85
C GLY A 129 -5.43 -5.35 -22.57
N LEU A 130 -4.13 -5.09 -22.62
CA LEU A 130 -3.35 -4.50 -21.52
C LEU A 130 -3.46 -2.98 -21.53
N VAL A 131 -3.95 -2.43 -20.44
CA VAL A 131 -4.20 -0.99 -20.29
C VAL A 131 -3.35 -0.45 -19.14
N ALA A 132 -2.60 0.62 -19.41
CA ALA A 132 -1.97 1.43 -18.37
C ALA A 132 -2.88 2.63 -18.05
N VAL A 133 -3.19 2.82 -16.78
CA VAL A 133 -3.86 4.02 -16.27
C VAL A 133 -2.84 4.88 -15.56
N PHE A 134 -2.63 6.08 -16.08
CA PHE A 134 -1.75 7.10 -15.50
C PHE A 134 -2.63 8.21 -14.94
N ASP A 135 -2.77 8.21 -13.61
CA ASP A 135 -3.62 9.15 -12.87
C ASP A 135 -2.75 10.16 -12.12
N LEU A 136 -2.74 11.41 -12.60
CA LEU A 136 -2.07 12.53 -11.93
C LEU A 136 -3.12 13.57 -11.57
N GLY A 137 -3.52 13.54 -10.32
CA GLY A 137 -4.57 14.37 -9.75
C GLY A 137 -4.06 15.66 -9.11
N GLY A 138 -4.83 16.16 -8.15
CA GLY A 138 -4.50 17.37 -7.39
C GLY A 138 -3.40 17.15 -6.35
N GLY A 139 -3.35 15.97 -5.73
CA GLY A 139 -2.41 15.65 -4.65
C GLY A 139 -1.68 14.32 -4.81
N THR A 140 -2.20 13.39 -5.60
CA THR A 140 -1.61 12.05 -5.76
C THR A 140 -1.29 11.73 -7.21
N PHE A 141 -0.32 10.85 -7.39
CA PHE A 141 0.01 10.19 -8.64
C PHE A 141 -0.11 8.69 -8.48
N ASP A 142 -0.96 8.06 -9.28
CA ASP A 142 -1.12 6.61 -9.35
C ASP A 142 -0.88 6.10 -10.76
N VAL A 143 -0.26 4.93 -10.87
CA VAL A 143 -0.14 4.18 -12.12
C VAL A 143 -0.55 2.73 -11.88
N SER A 144 -1.44 2.22 -12.73
CA SER A 144 -1.91 0.83 -12.66
C SER A 144 -1.84 0.17 -14.03
N ILE A 145 -1.42 -1.08 -14.06
CA ILE A 145 -1.48 -1.93 -15.25
C ILE A 145 -2.62 -2.92 -15.05
N LEU A 146 -3.56 -2.95 -15.98
CA LEU A 146 -4.72 -3.82 -15.95
C LEU A 146 -4.80 -4.65 -17.23
N GLU A 147 -5.32 -5.86 -17.11
CA GLU A 147 -5.77 -6.67 -18.24
C GLU A 147 -7.31 -6.64 -18.31
N ILE A 148 -7.84 -6.33 -19.48
CA ILE A 148 -9.27 -6.36 -19.75
C ILE A 148 -9.53 -7.50 -20.73
N SER A 149 -10.27 -8.51 -20.29
CA SER A 149 -10.59 -9.67 -21.12
C SER A 149 -11.96 -10.25 -20.74
N ASN A 150 -12.84 -10.44 -21.72
CA ASN A 150 -14.18 -11.04 -21.54
C ASN A 150 -14.99 -10.42 -20.39
N GLY A 151 -14.94 -9.10 -20.22
CA GLY A 151 -15.64 -8.39 -19.14
C GLY A 151 -14.96 -8.48 -17.77
N VAL A 152 -13.81 -9.14 -17.67
CA VAL A 152 -12.98 -9.17 -16.46
C VAL A 152 -11.94 -8.05 -16.54
N PHE A 153 -11.88 -7.24 -15.49
CA PHE A 153 -10.88 -6.18 -15.28
C PHE A 153 -9.95 -6.64 -14.16
N GLU A 154 -8.77 -7.10 -14.51
CA GLU A 154 -7.79 -7.61 -13.56
C GLU A 154 -6.62 -6.64 -13.43
N VAL A 155 -6.42 -6.08 -12.24
CA VAL A 155 -5.22 -5.29 -11.93
C VAL A 155 -4.04 -6.23 -11.78
N LYS A 156 -2.98 -6.04 -12.60
CA LYS A 156 -1.73 -6.82 -12.52
C LYS A 156 -0.76 -6.20 -11.52
N ALA A 157 -0.65 -4.90 -11.50
CA ALA A 157 0.15 -4.16 -10.55
C ALA A 157 -0.35 -2.72 -10.42
N THR A 158 -0.07 -2.13 -9.27
CA THR A 158 -0.25 -0.69 -9.01
C THR A 158 0.98 -0.14 -8.30
N ASN A 159 1.28 1.12 -8.56
CA ASN A 159 2.34 1.89 -7.91
C ASN A 159 1.97 3.37 -7.95
N GLY A 160 2.65 4.23 -7.19
CA GLY A 160 2.32 5.65 -7.18
C GLY A 160 3.27 6.50 -6.34
N ASP A 161 2.92 7.77 -6.25
CA ASP A 161 3.52 8.78 -5.38
C ASP A 161 2.38 9.63 -4.82
N THR A 162 2.05 9.40 -3.57
CA THR A 162 0.88 9.98 -2.90
C THR A 162 1.11 11.43 -2.41
N PHE A 163 2.31 11.97 -2.67
CA PHE A 163 2.68 13.39 -2.50
C PHE A 163 3.16 14.00 -3.81
N LEU A 164 2.53 13.67 -4.90
CA LEU A 164 2.81 14.26 -6.20
C LEU A 164 1.51 14.60 -6.89
N GLY A 165 1.18 15.86 -6.92
CA GLY A 165 -0.05 16.32 -7.56
C GLY A 165 -0.01 17.80 -7.93
N GLY A 166 -1.14 18.30 -8.40
CA GLY A 166 -1.30 19.68 -8.90
C GLY A 166 -0.90 20.74 -7.88
N GLU A 167 -1.05 20.47 -6.60
CA GLU A 167 -0.65 21.39 -5.53
C GLU A 167 0.86 21.61 -5.47
N ASP A 168 1.67 20.57 -5.70
CA ASP A 168 3.12 20.74 -5.78
C ASP A 168 3.52 21.66 -6.94
N PHE A 169 2.79 21.57 -8.06
CA PHE A 169 2.97 22.45 -9.20
C PHE A 169 2.55 23.88 -8.87
N ASP A 170 1.46 24.06 -8.14
CA ASP A 170 1.00 25.38 -7.66
C ASP A 170 1.99 25.98 -6.67
N ASN A 171 2.53 25.19 -5.75
CA ASN A 171 3.54 25.64 -4.79
C ASN A 171 4.86 26.05 -5.50
N ALA A 172 5.30 25.31 -6.51
CA ALA A 172 6.46 25.70 -7.30
C ALA A 172 6.26 27.05 -8.01
N LEU A 173 5.05 27.30 -8.53
CA LEU A 173 4.67 28.59 -9.10
C LEU A 173 4.55 29.69 -8.02
N LEU A 174 3.94 29.40 -6.90
CA LEU A 174 3.83 30.32 -5.77
C LEU A 174 5.21 30.79 -5.30
N ASP A 175 6.14 29.86 -5.11
CA ASP A 175 7.51 30.17 -4.72
C ASP A 175 8.21 31.04 -5.77
N PHE A 176 8.00 30.75 -7.04
CA PHE A 176 8.51 31.58 -8.12
C PHE A 176 7.95 33.00 -8.04
N LEU A 177 6.63 33.17 -7.87
CA LEU A 177 5.99 34.49 -7.79
C LEU A 177 6.44 35.29 -6.56
N VAL A 178 6.55 34.67 -5.39
CA VAL A 178 7.06 35.29 -4.17
C VAL A 178 8.51 35.77 -4.35
N ASN A 179 9.37 34.90 -4.92
CA ASN A 179 10.77 35.24 -5.14
C ASN A 179 10.93 36.33 -6.20
N GLU A 180 10.13 36.32 -7.26
CA GLU A 180 10.17 37.34 -8.31
C GLU A 180 9.71 38.70 -7.77
N PHE A 181 8.64 38.74 -6.97
CA PHE A 181 8.19 39.97 -6.31
C PHE A 181 9.25 40.52 -5.33
N LYS A 182 9.87 39.64 -4.55
CA LYS A 182 10.96 40.02 -3.66
C LYS A 182 12.16 40.59 -4.43
N ARG A 183 12.46 40.02 -5.62
CA ARG A 183 13.55 40.48 -6.48
C ARG A 183 13.27 41.87 -7.08
N THR A 184 12.02 42.14 -7.47
CA THR A 184 11.64 43.38 -8.17
C THR A 184 11.29 44.52 -7.20
N GLU A 185 10.55 44.23 -6.14
CA GLU A 185 10.04 45.23 -5.20
C GLU A 185 10.80 45.26 -3.86
N GLY A 186 11.68 44.29 -3.60
CA GLY A 186 12.43 44.17 -2.33
C GLY A 186 11.58 43.71 -1.14
N ILE A 187 10.31 43.36 -1.36
CA ILE A 187 9.33 43.00 -0.31
C ILE A 187 9.10 41.49 -0.32
N ASP A 188 9.18 40.89 0.86
CA ASP A 188 8.94 39.45 1.06
C ASP A 188 7.47 39.20 1.44
N LEU A 189 6.69 38.64 0.52
CA LEU A 189 5.27 38.31 0.72
C LEU A 189 5.03 36.99 1.47
N SER A 190 6.07 36.21 1.80
CA SER A 190 5.92 34.88 2.43
C SER A 190 5.24 34.93 3.81
N LYS A 191 5.17 36.10 4.45
CA LYS A 191 4.53 36.30 5.77
C LYS A 191 3.16 36.96 5.68
N ASP A 192 2.75 37.42 4.51
CA ASP A 192 1.45 38.05 4.30
C ASP A 192 0.43 37.00 3.80
N ARG A 193 -0.42 36.54 4.71
CA ARG A 193 -1.42 35.50 4.43
C ARG A 193 -2.40 35.88 3.32
N LEU A 194 -2.81 37.16 3.24
CA LEU A 194 -3.73 37.60 2.19
C LEU A 194 -3.07 37.67 0.84
N ALA A 195 -1.82 38.15 0.78
CA ALA A 195 -1.03 38.16 -0.45
C ALA A 195 -0.75 36.72 -0.91
N LEU A 196 -0.35 35.81 -0.01
CA LEU A 196 -0.11 34.39 -0.32
C LEU A 196 -1.35 33.70 -0.91
N GLN A 197 -2.55 33.95 -0.32
CA GLN A 197 -3.78 33.38 -0.85
C GLN A 197 -4.07 33.86 -2.27
N ARG A 198 -3.92 35.15 -2.55
CA ARG A 198 -4.10 35.70 -3.88
C ARG A 198 -3.06 35.19 -4.90
N LEU A 199 -1.82 35.04 -4.45
CA LEU A 199 -0.75 34.45 -5.27
C LEU A 199 -1.02 32.97 -5.61
N ARG A 200 -1.51 32.18 -4.65
CA ARG A 200 -1.88 30.77 -4.84
C ARG A 200 -3.01 30.64 -5.87
N GLU A 201 -4.08 31.40 -5.73
CA GLU A 201 -5.19 31.41 -6.68
C GLU A 201 -4.73 31.82 -8.10
N ALA A 202 -3.82 32.80 -8.20
CA ALA A 202 -3.26 33.23 -9.47
C ALA A 202 -2.31 32.18 -10.07
N ALA A 203 -1.53 31.47 -9.24
CA ALA A 203 -0.65 30.38 -9.66
C ALA A 203 -1.48 29.20 -10.25
N GLU A 204 -2.51 28.75 -9.55
CA GLU A 204 -3.41 27.70 -10.02
C GLU A 204 -4.08 28.09 -11.33
N LYS A 205 -4.61 29.32 -11.42
CA LYS A 205 -5.23 29.83 -12.64
C LYS A 205 -4.24 29.84 -13.81
N ALA A 206 -3.01 30.33 -13.59
CA ALA A 206 -1.97 30.36 -14.61
C ALA A 206 -1.57 28.95 -15.06
N LYS A 207 -1.41 27.99 -14.13
CA LYS A 207 -1.18 26.57 -14.43
C LYS A 207 -2.26 26.01 -15.37
N ILE A 208 -3.53 26.24 -15.07
CA ILE A 208 -4.66 25.80 -15.88
C ILE A 208 -4.63 26.42 -17.28
N GLU A 209 -4.42 27.73 -17.39
CA GLU A 209 -4.36 28.45 -18.67
C GLU A 209 -3.19 27.97 -19.53
N LEU A 210 -2.02 27.72 -18.93
CA LEU A 210 -0.83 27.24 -19.64
C LEU A 210 -0.96 25.81 -20.18
N SER A 211 -1.98 25.07 -19.81
CA SER A 211 -2.31 23.78 -20.46
C SER A 211 -2.79 23.97 -21.90
N SER A 212 -3.40 25.12 -22.22
CA SER A 212 -3.95 25.42 -23.56
C SER A 212 -3.21 26.56 -24.28
N THR A 213 -2.64 27.52 -23.53
CA THR A 213 -1.93 28.68 -24.11
C THR A 213 -0.42 28.55 -23.95
N SER A 214 0.36 29.25 -24.80
CA SER A 214 1.82 29.29 -24.72
C SER A 214 2.34 30.28 -23.67
N GLN A 215 1.50 31.22 -23.24
CA GLN A 215 1.79 32.21 -22.20
C GLN A 215 0.52 32.71 -21.55
N THR A 216 0.62 33.23 -20.33
CA THR A 216 -0.46 33.88 -19.59
C THR A 216 0.07 35.07 -18.80
N ALA A 217 -0.81 36.07 -18.53
CA ALA A 217 -0.49 37.24 -17.71
C ALA A 217 -1.05 37.06 -16.30
N ILE A 218 -0.20 37.16 -15.30
CA ILE A 218 -0.57 37.19 -13.88
C ILE A 218 -0.56 38.66 -13.46
N ASN A 219 -1.75 39.20 -13.14
CA ASN A 219 -1.91 40.57 -12.71
C ASN A 219 -2.67 40.62 -11.38
N LEU A 220 -1.96 41.06 -10.33
CA LEU A 220 -2.49 41.18 -8.97
C LEU A 220 -2.30 42.65 -8.48
N PRO A 221 -3.26 43.53 -8.77
CA PRO A 221 -3.19 44.89 -8.31
C PRO A 221 -3.35 44.94 -6.79
N PHE A 222 -2.69 45.93 -6.16
CA PHE A 222 -2.74 46.16 -4.72
C PHE A 222 -2.45 44.89 -3.91
N ILE A 223 -1.34 44.19 -4.26
CA ILE A 223 -0.96 42.97 -3.55
C ILE A 223 -0.45 43.26 -2.14
N THR A 224 0.27 44.36 -2.00
CA THR A 224 0.74 44.90 -0.71
C THR A 224 0.95 46.43 -0.84
N ALA A 225 1.44 47.07 0.24
CA ALA A 225 1.84 48.45 0.24
C ALA A 225 3.05 48.69 1.15
N ASP A 226 3.88 49.67 0.81
CA ASP A 226 4.97 50.18 1.64
C ASP A 226 4.89 51.71 1.81
N ALA A 227 5.95 52.33 2.34
CA ALA A 227 6.01 53.80 2.53
C ALA A 227 5.95 54.58 1.21
N SER A 228 6.25 53.95 0.06
CA SER A 228 6.17 54.58 -1.26
C SER A 228 4.80 54.42 -1.93
N GLY A 229 3.88 53.65 -1.32
CA GLY A 229 2.51 53.45 -1.81
C GLY A 229 2.16 52.00 -2.11
N ALA A 230 1.09 51.83 -2.86
CA ALA A 230 0.58 50.52 -3.25
C ALA A 230 1.52 49.83 -4.22
N LYS A 231 1.69 48.51 -4.06
CA LYS A 231 2.50 47.62 -4.91
C LYS A 231 1.62 46.67 -5.68
N HIS A 232 2.03 46.37 -6.90
CA HIS A 232 1.30 45.51 -7.84
C HIS A 232 2.24 44.41 -8.36
N LEU A 233 1.70 43.22 -8.60
CA LEU A 233 2.41 42.17 -9.31
C LEU A 233 1.87 42.08 -10.72
N GLU A 234 2.76 42.21 -11.73
CA GLU A 234 2.43 41.99 -13.11
C GLU A 234 3.55 41.16 -13.76
N ILE A 235 3.23 39.93 -14.15
CA ILE A 235 4.20 38.99 -14.72
C ILE A 235 3.56 38.28 -15.90
N THR A 236 4.27 38.20 -17.03
CA THR A 236 3.94 37.32 -18.15
C THR A 236 4.70 36.00 -17.96
N LEU A 237 3.96 34.91 -17.72
CA LEU A 237 4.52 33.58 -17.55
C LEU A 237 4.35 32.76 -18.85
N THR A 238 5.45 32.20 -19.36
CA THR A 238 5.41 31.31 -20.53
C THR A 238 5.30 29.85 -20.09
N ARG A 239 4.69 29.00 -20.93
CA ARG A 239 4.63 27.54 -20.71
C ARG A 239 6.01 26.95 -20.51
N SER A 240 6.99 27.30 -21.32
CA SER A 240 8.37 26.79 -21.19
C SER A 240 8.99 27.15 -19.83
N LYS A 241 8.70 28.35 -19.29
CA LYS A 241 9.17 28.74 -17.96
C LYS A 241 8.50 27.91 -16.87
N PHE A 242 7.16 27.71 -16.97
CA PHE A 242 6.41 26.84 -16.08
C PHE A 242 6.95 25.41 -16.08
N GLU A 243 7.08 24.80 -17.26
CA GLU A 243 7.60 23.44 -17.42
C GLU A 243 9.02 23.30 -16.84
N ALA A 244 9.88 24.31 -17.00
CA ALA A 244 11.21 24.31 -16.37
C ALA A 244 11.15 24.34 -14.83
N LEU A 245 10.18 25.06 -14.24
CA LEU A 245 10.00 25.13 -12.79
C LEU A 245 9.55 23.79 -12.19
N VAL A 246 8.71 23.03 -12.93
CA VAL A 246 8.06 21.81 -12.44
C VAL A 246 8.67 20.52 -13.00
N ASN A 247 9.76 20.61 -13.75
CA ASN A 247 10.34 19.45 -14.43
C ASN A 247 10.73 18.32 -13.46
N ASN A 248 11.25 18.66 -12.28
CA ASN A 248 11.59 17.69 -11.24
C ASN A 248 10.35 16.91 -10.75
N LEU A 249 9.18 17.55 -10.67
CA LEU A 249 7.92 16.92 -10.28
C LEU A 249 7.46 15.94 -11.35
N ILE A 250 7.55 16.34 -12.63
CA ILE A 250 7.18 15.46 -13.74
C ILE A 250 8.11 14.24 -13.82
N GLU A 251 9.42 14.44 -13.64
CA GLU A 251 10.40 13.34 -13.66
C GLU A 251 10.15 12.30 -12.54
N ARG A 252 9.57 12.71 -11.39
CA ARG A 252 9.20 11.78 -10.29
C ARG A 252 8.21 10.71 -10.74
N THR A 253 7.39 10.95 -11.76
CA THR A 253 6.41 9.95 -12.26
C THR A 253 7.08 8.76 -12.95
N LYS A 254 8.31 8.91 -13.44
CA LYS A 254 9.00 7.87 -14.24
C LYS A 254 9.36 6.62 -13.44
N ALA A 255 9.79 6.79 -12.19
CA ALA A 255 10.20 5.67 -11.35
C ALA A 255 9.01 4.76 -10.99
N PRO A 256 7.87 5.26 -10.46
CA PRO A 256 6.70 4.44 -10.22
C PRO A 256 6.19 3.70 -11.47
N CYS A 257 6.18 4.34 -12.64
CA CYS A 257 5.78 3.69 -13.89
C CYS A 257 6.67 2.49 -14.23
N LYS A 258 7.99 2.64 -14.10
CA LYS A 258 8.94 1.54 -14.35
C LYS A 258 8.77 0.40 -13.35
N SER A 259 8.58 0.73 -12.08
CA SER A 259 8.34 -0.26 -11.03
C SER A 259 7.03 -1.01 -11.26
N CYS A 260 5.95 -0.31 -11.63
CA CYS A 260 4.67 -0.91 -11.92
C CYS A 260 4.75 -1.90 -13.09
N LEU A 261 5.39 -1.53 -14.18
CA LEU A 261 5.63 -2.42 -15.33
C LEU A 261 6.45 -3.65 -14.94
N LYS A 262 7.51 -3.47 -14.14
CA LYS A 262 8.34 -4.56 -13.63
C LYS A 262 7.53 -5.52 -12.75
N ASP A 263 6.73 -4.99 -11.82
CA ASP A 263 5.91 -5.78 -10.91
C ASP A 263 4.81 -6.55 -11.64
N ALA A 264 4.26 -5.95 -12.71
CA ALA A 264 3.31 -6.63 -13.60
C ALA A 264 3.98 -7.70 -14.50
N GLY A 265 5.32 -7.72 -14.61
CA GLY A 265 6.05 -8.60 -15.52
C GLY A 265 5.87 -8.24 -17.00
N ILE A 266 5.53 -6.97 -17.30
CA ILE A 266 5.12 -6.49 -18.63
C ILE A 266 6.09 -5.41 -19.10
N SER A 267 6.46 -5.45 -20.36
CA SER A 267 7.22 -4.36 -20.99
C SER A 267 6.28 -3.23 -21.45
N ALA A 268 6.78 -2.00 -21.52
CA ALA A 268 6.00 -0.86 -22.00
C ALA A 268 5.42 -1.05 -23.41
N LYS A 269 6.04 -1.89 -24.25
CA LYS A 269 5.59 -2.18 -25.63
C LYS A 269 4.36 -3.08 -25.66
N GLU A 270 4.18 -3.91 -24.66
CA GLU A 270 3.04 -4.85 -24.54
C GLU A 270 1.76 -4.16 -24.08
N VAL A 271 1.88 -2.97 -23.47
CA VAL A 271 0.71 -2.17 -23.12
C VAL A 271 -0.02 -1.74 -24.40
N ASP A 272 -1.29 -2.07 -24.54
CA ASP A 272 -2.08 -1.74 -25.72
C ASP A 272 -2.54 -0.28 -25.72
N GLU A 273 -3.04 0.20 -24.58
CA GLU A 273 -3.57 1.55 -24.43
C GLU A 273 -3.07 2.21 -23.14
N VAL A 274 -2.90 3.53 -23.20
CA VAL A 274 -2.52 4.36 -22.05
C VAL A 274 -3.61 5.38 -21.78
N LEU A 275 -4.28 5.28 -20.65
CA LEU A 275 -5.34 6.18 -20.23
C LEU A 275 -4.77 7.29 -19.35
N LEU A 276 -5.15 8.52 -19.62
CA LEU A 276 -4.83 9.67 -18.80
C LEU A 276 -6.00 10.03 -17.92
N VAL A 277 -5.76 10.13 -16.61
CA VAL A 277 -6.72 10.45 -15.57
C VAL A 277 -6.14 11.56 -14.70
N GLY A 278 -7.04 12.38 -14.12
CA GLY A 278 -6.65 13.53 -13.32
C GLY A 278 -6.32 14.79 -14.12
N GLY A 279 -6.63 15.96 -13.55
CA GLY A 279 -6.51 17.25 -14.21
C GLY A 279 -5.10 17.61 -14.63
N MET A 280 -4.08 17.14 -13.91
CA MET A 280 -2.67 17.42 -14.21
C MET A 280 -2.17 16.73 -15.47
N THR A 281 -2.83 15.67 -15.93
CA THR A 281 -2.52 15.03 -17.22
C THR A 281 -2.86 15.90 -18.45
N ARG A 282 -3.51 17.05 -18.22
CA ARG A 282 -3.73 18.07 -19.27
C ARG A 282 -2.48 18.89 -19.58
N VAL A 283 -1.48 18.88 -18.70
CA VAL A 283 -0.20 19.56 -18.92
C VAL A 283 0.54 18.91 -20.11
N PRO A 284 0.90 19.66 -21.17
CA PRO A 284 1.50 19.07 -22.37
C PRO A 284 2.78 18.29 -22.10
N LYS A 285 3.63 18.78 -21.20
CA LYS A 285 4.88 18.09 -20.83
C LYS A 285 4.64 16.76 -20.12
N VAL A 286 3.57 16.62 -19.34
CA VAL A 286 3.16 15.33 -18.75
C VAL A 286 2.80 14.34 -19.85
N GLN A 287 2.01 14.75 -20.86
CA GLN A 287 1.63 13.88 -21.97
C GLN A 287 2.84 13.44 -22.81
N GLU A 288 3.82 14.33 -23.00
CA GLU A 288 5.08 14.01 -23.66
C GLU A 288 5.85 12.93 -22.88
N VAL A 289 6.03 13.11 -21.57
CA VAL A 289 6.74 12.15 -20.71
C VAL A 289 6.02 10.81 -20.65
N VAL A 290 4.69 10.78 -20.58
CA VAL A 290 3.91 9.53 -20.69
C VAL A 290 4.17 8.82 -22.01
N SER A 291 4.18 9.59 -23.11
CA SER A 291 4.49 9.02 -24.43
C SER A 291 5.91 8.46 -24.52
N GLU A 292 6.88 9.08 -23.85
CA GLU A 292 8.25 8.56 -23.74
C GLU A 292 8.31 7.25 -22.94
N ILE A 293 7.60 7.18 -21.79
CA ILE A 293 7.61 6.01 -20.91
C ILE A 293 7.03 4.78 -21.61
N PHE A 294 5.87 4.93 -22.26
CA PHE A 294 5.13 3.82 -22.86
C PHE A 294 5.42 3.62 -24.36
N GLY A 295 6.21 4.51 -24.98
CA GLY A 295 6.57 4.43 -26.40
C GLY A 295 5.40 4.65 -27.36
N LYS A 296 4.27 5.19 -26.88
CA LYS A 296 3.05 5.46 -27.64
C LYS A 296 2.28 6.67 -27.07
N PRO A 297 1.51 7.38 -27.90
CA PRO A 297 0.69 8.48 -27.42
C PRO A 297 -0.45 7.94 -26.52
N PRO A 298 -0.83 8.69 -25.47
CA PRO A 298 -1.97 8.31 -24.64
C PRO A 298 -3.29 8.38 -25.41
N SER A 299 -4.23 7.52 -24.99
CA SER A 299 -5.59 7.44 -25.55
C SER A 299 -6.38 8.72 -25.26
N LYS A 300 -7.14 9.18 -26.24
CA LYS A 300 -8.07 10.32 -26.10
C LYS A 300 -9.51 9.89 -25.84
N GLY A 301 -9.74 8.59 -25.60
CA GLY A 301 -11.07 8.01 -25.49
C GLY A 301 -11.80 8.31 -24.17
N VAL A 302 -11.12 8.86 -23.18
CA VAL A 302 -11.65 9.11 -21.84
C VAL A 302 -11.43 10.58 -21.46
N ASN A 303 -12.42 11.20 -20.82
CA ASN A 303 -12.25 12.51 -20.22
C ASN A 303 -11.52 12.35 -18.87
N PRO A 304 -10.31 12.88 -18.70
CA PRO A 304 -9.53 12.67 -17.49
C PRO A 304 -10.18 13.20 -16.20
N ASP A 305 -11.11 14.16 -16.29
CA ASP A 305 -11.81 14.73 -15.14
C ASP A 305 -13.07 13.95 -14.76
N GLU A 306 -13.58 13.07 -15.63
CA GLU A 306 -14.86 12.38 -15.45
C GLU A 306 -14.71 10.85 -15.37
N ALA A 307 -13.58 10.29 -15.79
CA ALA A 307 -13.37 8.85 -15.94
C ALA A 307 -13.62 8.08 -14.65
N VAL A 308 -13.07 8.56 -13.54
CA VAL A 308 -13.22 7.94 -12.20
C VAL A 308 -14.68 7.93 -11.77
N ALA A 309 -15.35 9.07 -11.91
CA ALA A 309 -16.77 9.22 -11.57
C ALA A 309 -17.67 8.31 -12.41
N MET A 310 -17.39 8.21 -13.69
CA MET A 310 -18.09 7.31 -14.62
C MET A 310 -17.91 5.85 -14.20
N GLY A 311 -16.67 5.44 -13.87
CA GLY A 311 -16.37 4.10 -13.40
C GLY A 311 -17.04 3.76 -12.06
N ALA A 312 -17.06 4.70 -11.11
CA ALA A 312 -17.80 4.54 -9.86
C ALA A 312 -19.31 4.35 -10.10
N ALA A 313 -19.86 5.07 -11.09
CA ALA A 313 -21.26 4.91 -11.51
C ALA A 313 -21.54 3.51 -12.06
N ILE A 314 -20.65 3.01 -12.91
CA ILE A 314 -20.74 1.67 -13.49
C ILE A 314 -20.67 0.63 -12.37
N GLN A 315 -19.75 0.77 -11.42
CA GLN A 315 -19.65 -0.11 -10.25
C GLN A 315 -20.96 -0.10 -9.42
N GLY A 316 -21.58 1.05 -9.26
CA GLY A 316 -22.91 1.16 -8.65
C GLY A 316 -23.98 0.39 -9.43
N GLY A 317 -23.95 0.43 -10.75
CA GLY A 317 -24.80 -0.35 -11.65
C GLY A 317 -24.57 -1.86 -11.54
N ILE A 318 -23.32 -2.29 -11.43
CA ILE A 318 -22.93 -3.70 -11.20
C ILE A 318 -23.52 -4.21 -9.87
N LEU A 319 -23.32 -3.46 -8.78
CA LEU A 319 -23.82 -3.83 -7.45
C LEU A 319 -25.36 -3.93 -7.39
N ARG A 320 -26.06 -3.22 -8.27
CA ARG A 320 -27.52 -3.28 -8.39
C ARG A 320 -28.01 -4.35 -9.34
N GLY A 321 -27.13 -4.93 -10.15
CA GLY A 321 -27.49 -5.87 -11.21
C GLY A 321 -28.03 -5.21 -12.49
N ASP A 322 -27.92 -3.87 -12.61
CA ASP A 322 -28.28 -3.12 -13.83
C ASP A 322 -27.24 -3.32 -14.95
N VAL A 323 -25.98 -3.50 -14.57
CA VAL A 323 -24.86 -3.86 -15.45
C VAL A 323 -24.46 -5.30 -15.14
N LYS A 324 -24.49 -6.15 -16.13
CA LYS A 324 -24.17 -7.58 -16.02
C LYS A 324 -22.86 -7.88 -16.73
N GLU A 325 -22.24 -9.00 -16.34
CA GLU A 325 -21.04 -9.57 -17.01
C GLU A 325 -19.75 -8.75 -16.87
N LEU A 326 -19.63 -7.89 -15.85
CA LEU A 326 -18.37 -7.24 -15.51
C LEU A 326 -17.90 -7.71 -14.14
N LEU A 327 -16.64 -8.16 -14.08
CA LEU A 327 -15.93 -8.54 -12.85
C LEU A 327 -14.70 -7.68 -12.67
N LEU A 328 -14.54 -7.12 -11.47
CA LEU A 328 -13.40 -6.31 -11.09
C LEU A 328 -12.55 -7.04 -10.06
N LEU A 329 -11.29 -7.26 -10.37
CA LEU A 329 -10.28 -7.82 -9.48
C LEU A 329 -9.19 -6.78 -9.26
N ASP A 330 -9.08 -6.30 -8.03
CA ASP A 330 -8.10 -5.31 -7.60
C ASP A 330 -6.94 -5.98 -6.84
N VAL A 331 -5.91 -5.23 -6.44
CA VAL A 331 -4.73 -5.76 -5.74
C VAL A 331 -4.41 -4.97 -4.47
N THR A 332 -3.75 -5.62 -3.50
CA THR A 332 -3.19 -4.94 -2.33
C THR A 332 -1.92 -4.17 -2.71
N PRO A 333 -1.75 -2.89 -2.29
CA PRO A 333 -0.62 -2.06 -2.70
C PRO A 333 0.70 -2.42 -2.00
N LEU A 334 0.63 -2.99 -0.79
CA LEU A 334 1.78 -3.33 0.05
C LEU A 334 1.65 -4.73 0.63
N SER A 335 2.81 -5.34 0.95
CA SER A 335 2.87 -6.63 1.64
C SER A 335 2.37 -6.54 3.08
N LEU A 336 1.67 -7.59 3.52
CA LEU A 336 1.13 -7.75 4.87
C LEU A 336 1.69 -9.01 5.53
N GLY A 337 1.96 -8.93 6.82
CA GLY A 337 2.51 -10.04 7.58
C GLY A 337 2.56 -9.76 9.07
N ILE A 338 3.32 -10.59 9.78
CA ILE A 338 3.48 -10.50 11.23
C ILE A 338 4.97 -10.46 11.63
N GLU A 339 5.24 -9.96 12.85
CA GLU A 339 6.54 -10.13 13.49
C GLU A 339 6.70 -11.57 13.96
N THR A 340 7.84 -12.18 13.65
CA THR A 340 8.22 -13.51 14.12
C THR A 340 9.53 -13.46 14.90
N LEU A 341 9.98 -14.61 15.42
CA LEU A 341 11.16 -14.73 16.27
C LEU A 341 12.37 -14.03 15.65
N GLY A 342 13.06 -13.21 16.45
CA GLY A 342 14.20 -12.40 16.00
C GLY A 342 13.83 -11.05 15.41
N GLY A 343 12.56 -10.62 15.50
CA GLY A 343 12.11 -9.34 14.93
C GLY A 343 12.03 -9.35 13.40
N ILE A 344 11.82 -10.52 12.81
CA ILE A 344 11.70 -10.71 11.35
C ILE A 344 10.27 -10.42 10.92
N PHE A 345 10.11 -9.74 9.79
CA PHE A 345 8.83 -9.57 9.13
C PHE A 345 8.53 -10.78 8.24
N THR A 346 7.62 -11.63 8.67
CA THR A 346 7.14 -12.78 7.88
C THR A 346 5.91 -12.36 7.08
N ARG A 347 6.07 -12.27 5.74
CA ARG A 347 5.01 -11.92 4.80
C ARG A 347 4.04 -13.09 4.61
N LEU A 348 2.74 -12.85 4.78
CA LEU A 348 1.68 -13.78 4.42
C LEU A 348 1.02 -13.39 3.11
N ILE A 349 0.88 -12.09 2.85
CA ILE A 349 0.33 -11.55 1.61
C ILE A 349 1.37 -10.61 1.00
N ASN A 350 1.76 -10.88 -0.23
CA ASN A 350 2.70 -10.04 -0.98
C ASN A 350 1.95 -8.85 -1.61
N ARG A 351 2.66 -7.74 -1.83
CA ARG A 351 2.14 -6.62 -2.63
C ARG A 351 1.67 -7.11 -4.00
N ASN A 352 0.70 -6.45 -4.56
CA ASN A 352 0.06 -6.80 -5.83
C ASN A 352 -0.63 -8.18 -5.82
N THR A 353 -0.99 -8.71 -4.63
CA THR A 353 -1.88 -9.88 -4.53
C THR A 353 -3.31 -9.46 -4.83
N THR A 354 -3.99 -10.17 -5.72
CA THR A 354 -5.40 -9.94 -6.09
C THR A 354 -6.31 -10.07 -4.87
N ILE A 355 -7.25 -9.14 -4.72
CA ILE A 355 -8.26 -9.12 -3.67
C ILE A 355 -9.68 -9.29 -4.26
N PRO A 356 -10.64 -9.90 -3.51
CA PRO A 356 -10.51 -10.39 -2.14
C PRO A 356 -9.59 -11.62 -2.03
N THR A 357 -8.87 -11.76 -0.91
CA THR A 357 -7.96 -12.88 -0.69
C THR A 357 -7.93 -13.29 0.78
N LYS A 358 -7.68 -14.58 1.02
CA LYS A 358 -7.50 -15.14 2.33
C LYS A 358 -6.26 -16.05 2.35
N LYS A 359 -5.33 -15.76 3.26
CA LYS A 359 -4.10 -16.55 3.43
C LYS A 359 -3.91 -16.90 4.89
N SER A 360 -3.55 -18.15 5.15
CA SER A 360 -3.29 -18.67 6.48
C SER A 360 -1.91 -19.32 6.55
N GLN A 361 -1.24 -19.16 7.67
CA GLN A 361 0.03 -19.85 7.95
C GLN A 361 0.05 -20.27 9.42
N THR A 362 0.62 -21.46 9.68
CA THR A 362 0.73 -21.99 11.05
C THR A 362 2.09 -21.60 11.62
N PHE A 363 2.04 -21.03 12.82
CA PHE A 363 3.19 -20.64 13.64
C PHE A 363 3.18 -21.43 14.94
N SER A 364 4.20 -21.25 15.77
CA SER A 364 4.30 -21.90 17.07
C SER A 364 4.85 -20.94 18.13
N THR A 365 4.90 -21.41 19.39
CA THR A 365 5.48 -20.67 20.51
C THR A 365 7.01 -20.63 20.43
N ALA A 366 7.60 -19.52 20.88
CA ALA A 366 9.05 -19.31 20.92
C ALA A 366 9.69 -19.79 22.23
N ALA A 367 8.91 -19.98 23.31
CA ALA A 367 9.36 -20.41 24.62
C ALA A 367 8.55 -21.59 25.16
N ASP A 368 9.17 -22.38 26.05
CA ASP A 368 8.50 -23.48 26.75
C ASP A 368 7.40 -22.94 27.69
N ASN A 369 6.30 -23.65 27.75
CA ASN A 369 5.15 -23.34 28.62
C ASN A 369 4.55 -21.93 28.34
N GLN A 370 4.73 -21.40 27.16
CA GLN A 370 4.15 -20.12 26.75
C GLN A 370 2.62 -20.27 26.60
N THR A 371 1.86 -19.50 27.39
CA THR A 371 0.39 -19.58 27.46
C THR A 371 -0.32 -18.48 26.68
N GLN A 372 0.44 -17.52 26.08
CA GLN A 372 -0.05 -16.44 25.22
C GLN A 372 0.95 -16.12 24.14
N VAL A 373 0.45 -15.61 23.01
CA VAL A 373 1.26 -15.11 21.88
C VAL A 373 0.72 -13.76 21.45
N GLY A 374 1.58 -12.74 21.46
CA GLY A 374 1.30 -11.42 20.88
C GLY A 374 1.46 -11.48 19.36
N ILE A 375 0.44 -11.07 18.63
CA ILE A 375 0.44 -10.98 17.17
C ILE A 375 0.54 -9.51 16.78
N LYS A 376 1.70 -9.10 16.24
CA LYS A 376 1.89 -7.77 15.70
C LYS A 376 1.69 -7.82 14.19
N VAL A 377 0.68 -7.12 13.70
CA VAL A 377 0.33 -7.03 12.29
C VAL A 377 1.09 -5.87 11.66
N LEU A 378 1.83 -6.16 10.62
CA LEU A 378 2.75 -5.23 9.97
C LEU A 378 2.46 -5.10 8.48
N GLN A 379 2.77 -3.91 7.93
CA GLN A 379 2.67 -3.61 6.50
C GLN A 379 3.97 -2.98 5.99
N GLY A 380 4.47 -3.41 4.84
CA GLY A 380 5.66 -2.86 4.20
C GLY A 380 6.49 -3.88 3.46
N GLU A 381 7.68 -3.46 3.01
CA GLU A 381 8.54 -4.27 2.14
C GLU A 381 9.92 -4.60 2.76
N ARG A 382 10.18 -4.18 4.01
CA ARG A 382 11.43 -4.45 4.72
C ARG A 382 11.42 -5.84 5.36
N GLU A 383 12.60 -6.44 5.51
CA GLU A 383 12.73 -7.77 6.12
C GLU A 383 12.63 -7.74 7.66
N MET A 384 12.97 -6.60 8.28
CA MET A 384 12.88 -6.45 9.72
C MET A 384 11.54 -5.85 10.13
N ALA A 385 10.93 -6.40 11.18
CA ALA A 385 9.63 -5.96 11.70
C ALA A 385 9.63 -4.47 12.10
N THR A 386 10.70 -4.01 12.75
CA THR A 386 10.87 -2.62 13.20
C THR A 386 10.92 -1.59 12.08
N ASP A 387 11.26 -2.03 10.88
CA ASP A 387 11.41 -1.18 9.71
C ASP A 387 10.13 -1.15 8.85
N ASN A 388 9.06 -1.82 9.31
CA ASN A 388 7.74 -1.85 8.70
C ASN A 388 6.70 -1.18 9.61
N LYS A 389 5.55 -0.82 9.05
CA LYS A 389 4.48 -0.17 9.80
C LYS A 389 3.71 -1.16 10.64
N LEU A 390 3.59 -0.90 11.94
CA LEU A 390 2.64 -1.58 12.81
C LEU A 390 1.21 -1.09 12.52
N LEU A 391 0.35 -2.00 12.06
CA LEU A 391 -1.07 -1.74 11.82
C LEU A 391 -1.93 -2.03 13.04
N GLY A 392 -1.49 -2.95 13.90
CA GLY A 392 -2.19 -3.32 15.11
C GLY A 392 -1.53 -4.49 15.82
N GLU A 393 -1.93 -4.70 17.06
CA GLU A 393 -1.42 -5.77 17.90
C GLU A 393 -2.57 -6.37 18.72
N PHE A 394 -2.54 -7.70 18.91
CA PHE A 394 -3.48 -8.41 19.77
C PHE A 394 -2.87 -9.68 20.33
N ASP A 395 -3.37 -10.14 21.47
CA ASP A 395 -2.89 -11.33 22.16
C ASP A 395 -3.83 -12.52 21.98
N LEU A 396 -3.31 -13.66 21.55
CA LEU A 396 -3.97 -14.95 21.67
C LEU A 396 -3.59 -15.56 23.01
N VAL A 397 -4.56 -15.68 23.92
CA VAL A 397 -4.36 -16.17 25.29
C VAL A 397 -4.97 -17.54 25.52
N GLY A 398 -4.46 -18.25 26.53
CA GLY A 398 -4.99 -19.53 26.97
C GLY A 398 -4.55 -20.71 26.11
N ILE A 399 -3.36 -20.64 25.58
CA ILE A 399 -2.64 -21.76 24.96
C ILE A 399 -2.22 -22.71 26.10
N PRO A 400 -2.44 -24.04 25.98
CA PRO A 400 -1.98 -24.99 26.95
C PRO A 400 -0.45 -24.98 27.08
N PRO A 401 0.10 -25.04 28.33
CA PRO A 401 1.54 -25.16 28.50
C PRO A 401 2.08 -26.38 27.76
N SER A 402 3.07 -26.17 26.92
CA SER A 402 3.71 -27.19 26.06
C SER A 402 5.14 -26.77 25.76
N PRO A 403 6.03 -27.72 25.38
CA PRO A 403 7.35 -27.35 24.83
C PRO A 403 7.22 -26.41 23.63
N ARG A 404 8.18 -25.50 23.47
CA ARG A 404 8.26 -24.59 22.32
C ARG A 404 8.21 -25.37 21.02
N GLY A 405 7.57 -24.81 20.01
CA GLY A 405 7.42 -25.45 18.69
C GLY A 405 6.27 -26.46 18.60
N MET A 406 5.64 -26.87 19.71
CA MET A 406 4.53 -27.85 19.70
C MET A 406 3.15 -27.22 19.45
N PRO A 407 2.79 -26.07 20.06
CA PRO A 407 1.51 -25.44 19.78
C PRO A 407 1.37 -25.04 18.32
N GLN A 408 0.18 -25.22 17.74
CA GLN A 408 -0.12 -24.87 16.36
C GLN A 408 -1.05 -23.66 16.34
N ILE A 409 -0.49 -22.50 16.03
CA ILE A 409 -1.21 -21.22 15.98
C ILE A 409 -1.37 -20.82 14.53
N GLU A 410 -2.59 -20.93 14.02
CA GLU A 410 -2.93 -20.52 12.66
C GLU A 410 -3.24 -19.02 12.64
N VAL A 411 -2.43 -18.26 11.93
CA VAL A 411 -2.66 -16.84 11.67
C VAL A 411 -3.24 -16.69 10.28
N THR A 412 -4.39 -16.03 10.20
CA THR A 412 -5.13 -15.83 8.95
C THR A 412 -5.27 -14.34 8.67
N PHE A 413 -4.89 -13.94 7.46
CA PHE A 413 -5.17 -12.63 6.88
C PHE A 413 -6.34 -12.78 5.91
N ASP A 414 -7.40 -12.01 6.10
CA ASP A 414 -8.61 -11.96 5.29
C ASP A 414 -8.81 -10.53 4.79
N ILE A 415 -8.61 -10.32 3.47
CA ILE A 415 -8.76 -9.01 2.84
C ILE A 415 -10.03 -9.05 2.00
N ASP A 416 -10.97 -8.16 2.31
CA ASP A 416 -12.22 -8.05 1.58
C ASP A 416 -12.03 -7.36 0.22
N ALA A 417 -13.11 -7.31 -0.56
CA ALA A 417 -13.10 -6.66 -1.86
C ALA A 417 -12.91 -5.13 -1.80
N ASN A 418 -13.00 -4.50 -0.63
CA ASN A 418 -12.71 -3.07 -0.42
C ASN A 418 -11.25 -2.82 -0.02
N GLY A 419 -10.45 -3.89 0.14
CA GLY A 419 -9.09 -3.85 0.64
C GLY A 419 -8.99 -3.70 2.16
N ILE A 420 -10.05 -4.01 2.91
CA ILE A 420 -10.04 -3.95 4.38
C ILE A 420 -9.57 -5.27 4.92
N THR A 421 -8.54 -5.23 5.75
CA THR A 421 -7.87 -6.41 6.30
C THR A 421 -8.38 -6.75 7.70
N THR A 422 -8.73 -8.02 7.89
CA THR A 422 -8.98 -8.64 9.18
C THR A 422 -7.93 -9.73 9.43
N VAL A 423 -7.31 -9.71 10.60
CA VAL A 423 -6.31 -10.70 10.98
C VAL A 423 -6.83 -11.47 12.18
N SER A 424 -6.84 -12.81 12.10
CA SER A 424 -7.17 -13.69 13.20
C SER A 424 -6.03 -14.63 13.53
N ALA A 425 -5.94 -15.03 14.80
CA ALA A 425 -5.04 -16.06 15.29
C ALA A 425 -5.83 -17.10 16.06
N LYS A 426 -5.63 -18.38 15.73
CA LYS A 426 -6.36 -19.51 16.28
C LYS A 426 -5.40 -20.61 16.75
N ASP A 427 -5.52 -21.02 18.00
CA ASP A 427 -4.89 -22.25 18.48
C ASP A 427 -5.69 -23.47 17.98
N LYS A 428 -5.07 -24.28 17.11
CA LYS A 428 -5.71 -25.47 16.53
C LYS A 428 -6.08 -26.53 17.56
N THR A 429 -5.38 -26.56 18.70
CA THR A 429 -5.59 -27.58 19.74
C THR A 429 -6.82 -27.25 20.59
N THR A 430 -6.95 -26.00 21.04
CA THR A 430 -8.05 -25.57 21.91
C THR A 430 -9.23 -24.97 21.15
N GLY A 431 -9.03 -24.59 19.89
CA GLY A 431 -10.01 -23.86 19.09
C GLY A 431 -10.18 -22.40 19.51
N LYS A 432 -9.41 -21.89 20.49
CA LYS A 432 -9.45 -20.49 20.90
C LYS A 432 -8.95 -19.60 19.77
N GLU A 433 -9.67 -18.52 19.54
CA GLU A 433 -9.41 -17.57 18.44
C GLU A 433 -9.55 -16.14 18.94
N GLN A 434 -8.68 -15.27 18.44
CA GLN A 434 -8.73 -13.81 18.59
C GLN A 434 -8.53 -13.17 17.22
N GLN A 435 -9.11 -12.00 17.04
CA GLN A 435 -9.00 -11.27 15.77
C GLN A 435 -8.93 -9.77 15.98
N ILE A 436 -8.33 -9.09 15.01
CA ILE A 436 -8.34 -7.64 14.89
C ILE A 436 -8.74 -7.26 13.46
N THR A 437 -9.61 -6.26 13.32
CA THR A 437 -9.82 -5.55 12.05
C THR A 437 -9.01 -4.28 12.09
N ILE A 438 -8.17 -4.06 11.08
CA ILE A 438 -7.29 -2.89 11.02
C ILE A 438 -8.15 -1.62 10.98
N ARG A 439 -7.87 -0.69 11.89
CA ARG A 439 -8.59 0.58 12.04
C ARG A 439 -7.65 1.78 11.87
N SER A 440 -8.21 2.94 11.57
CA SER A 440 -7.51 4.16 11.18
C SER A 440 -6.61 4.83 12.22
N SER A 441 -6.55 4.37 13.46
CA SER A 441 -5.78 5.03 14.53
C SER A 441 -4.24 4.90 14.43
N GLY A 442 -3.71 4.43 13.30
CA GLY A 442 -2.28 4.22 13.11
C GLY A 442 -1.82 4.13 11.65
N GLY A 443 -2.58 4.70 10.72
CA GLY A 443 -2.23 4.69 9.29
C GLY A 443 -0.88 5.34 9.01
N LEU A 444 -0.16 4.82 7.99
CA LEU A 444 1.03 5.45 7.42
C LEU A 444 0.65 6.76 6.75
N SER A 445 1.45 7.80 6.95
CA SER A 445 1.49 8.89 6.00
C SER A 445 2.09 8.37 4.69
N ASP A 446 1.68 8.95 3.62
CA ASP A 446 2.09 8.52 2.27
C ASP A 446 3.60 8.69 2.04
N GLN A 447 4.27 9.70 2.66
CA GLN A 447 5.73 9.83 2.70
C GLN A 447 6.41 8.63 3.36
N GLU A 448 5.77 8.04 4.37
CA GLU A 448 6.28 6.84 5.02
C GLU A 448 6.17 5.63 4.10
N ILE A 449 5.09 5.50 3.31
CA ILE A 449 4.92 4.40 2.34
C ILE A 449 6.01 4.46 1.26
N GLU A 450 6.18 5.62 0.63
CA GLU A 450 7.20 5.79 -0.41
C GLU A 450 8.62 5.62 0.14
N LYS A 451 8.87 6.18 1.32
CA LYS A 451 10.12 6.01 2.04
C LYS A 451 10.39 4.53 2.32
N MET A 452 9.40 3.78 2.80
CA MET A 452 9.53 2.34 3.08
C MET A 452 9.84 1.53 1.83
N VAL A 453 9.19 1.82 0.69
CA VAL A 453 9.47 1.12 -0.58
C VAL A 453 10.87 1.45 -1.09
N ARG A 454 11.27 2.73 -1.10
CA ARG A 454 12.63 3.14 -1.51
C ARG A 454 13.71 2.59 -0.56
N GLU A 455 13.48 2.65 0.74
CA GLU A 455 14.40 2.10 1.73
C GLU A 455 14.52 0.58 1.61
N ALA A 456 13.43 -0.12 1.29
CA ALA A 456 13.47 -1.55 1.01
C ALA A 456 14.35 -1.87 -0.20
N GLU A 457 14.22 -1.12 -1.30
CA GLU A 457 15.07 -1.31 -2.48
C GLU A 457 16.55 -0.96 -2.20
N MET A 458 16.82 0.16 -1.52
CA MET A 458 18.18 0.60 -1.18
C MET A 458 18.87 -0.31 -0.16
N HIS A 459 18.14 -0.90 0.76
CA HIS A 459 18.66 -1.72 1.85
C HIS A 459 18.46 -3.21 1.64
N SER A 460 17.87 -3.64 0.53
CA SER A 460 17.50 -5.03 0.26
C SER A 460 18.64 -6.03 0.54
N GLN A 461 19.85 -5.76 0.06
CA GLN A 461 20.99 -6.64 0.28
C GLN A 461 21.37 -6.70 1.76
N LYS A 462 21.43 -5.55 2.43
CA LYS A 462 21.79 -5.45 3.85
C LYS A 462 20.72 -6.06 4.76
N ASP A 463 19.46 -5.93 4.38
CA ASP A 463 18.34 -6.53 5.12
C ASP A 463 18.33 -8.06 4.94
N GLN A 464 18.65 -8.56 3.74
CA GLN A 464 18.81 -10.00 3.49
C GLN A 464 19.97 -10.60 4.30
N GLU A 465 21.12 -9.91 4.39
CA GLU A 465 22.24 -10.32 5.22
C GLU A 465 21.87 -10.37 6.71
N LYS A 466 21.17 -9.35 7.20
CA LYS A 466 20.64 -9.31 8.57
C LYS A 466 19.67 -10.46 8.85
N LYS A 467 18.71 -10.67 7.95
CA LYS A 467 17.75 -11.76 8.06
C LYS A 467 18.45 -13.11 8.08
N ALA A 468 19.39 -13.34 7.16
CA ALA A 468 20.16 -14.60 7.09
C ALA A 468 20.93 -14.86 8.40
N LEU A 469 21.50 -13.85 9.01
CA LEU A 469 22.16 -13.96 10.31
C LEU A 469 21.16 -14.33 11.43
N ILE A 470 20.00 -13.69 11.46
CA ILE A 470 18.95 -13.96 12.47
C ILE A 470 18.38 -15.37 12.28
N ASP A 471 18.06 -15.77 11.06
CA ASP A 471 17.57 -17.12 10.74
C ASP A 471 18.58 -18.20 11.16
N LEU A 472 19.88 -17.96 10.93
CA LEU A 472 20.95 -18.85 11.37
C LEU A 472 21.05 -18.92 12.89
N LYS A 473 20.94 -17.79 13.60
CA LYS A 473 20.93 -17.77 15.08
C LYS A 473 19.72 -18.50 15.65
N ASN A 474 18.52 -18.30 15.06
CA ASN A 474 17.30 -19.00 15.48
C ASN A 474 17.43 -20.52 15.25
N SER A 475 18.04 -20.94 14.12
CA SER A 475 18.33 -22.34 13.84
C SER A 475 19.33 -22.94 14.86
N ALA A 476 20.41 -22.20 15.14
CA ALA A 476 21.42 -22.60 16.14
C ALA A 476 20.82 -22.75 17.53
N ASP A 477 19.96 -21.80 17.96
CA ASP A 477 19.27 -21.88 19.25
C ASP A 477 18.30 -23.07 19.35
N THR A 478 17.58 -23.35 18.26
CA THR A 478 16.72 -24.55 18.18
C THR A 478 17.54 -25.84 18.28
N THR A 479 18.70 -25.88 17.62
CA THR A 479 19.62 -27.01 17.66
C THR A 479 20.20 -27.18 19.09
N ILE A 480 20.67 -26.10 19.72
CA ILE A 480 21.15 -26.13 21.11
C ILE A 480 20.09 -26.70 22.04
N TYR A 481 18.85 -26.21 21.94
CA TYR A 481 17.73 -26.73 22.76
C TYR A 481 17.52 -28.24 22.57
N SER A 482 17.55 -28.71 21.32
CA SER A 482 17.37 -30.12 21.00
C SER A 482 18.53 -30.99 21.53
N ILE A 483 19.77 -30.48 21.43
CA ILE A 483 20.96 -31.15 21.96
C ILE A 483 20.92 -31.24 23.48
N GLU A 484 20.61 -30.14 24.17
CA GLU A 484 20.50 -30.11 25.64
C GLU A 484 19.40 -31.04 26.17
N LYS A 485 18.27 -31.08 25.48
CA LYS A 485 17.19 -32.01 25.79
C LYS A 485 17.66 -33.46 25.64
N SER A 486 18.28 -33.81 24.52
CA SER A 486 18.81 -35.16 24.30
C SER A 486 19.92 -35.50 25.29
N LEU A 487 20.81 -34.56 25.60
CA LEU A 487 21.86 -34.77 26.58
C LEU A 487 21.27 -35.07 27.98
N ASN A 488 20.28 -34.30 28.40
CA ASN A 488 19.61 -34.53 29.71
C ASN A 488 18.87 -35.88 29.77
N GLU A 489 18.27 -36.30 28.64
CA GLU A 489 17.53 -37.59 28.58
C GLU A 489 18.46 -38.81 28.59
N TYR A 490 19.67 -38.67 28.02
CA TYR A 490 20.61 -39.79 27.83
C TYR A 490 21.91 -39.65 28.63
N LYS A 491 22.03 -38.67 29.52
CA LYS A 491 23.26 -38.35 30.29
C LYS A 491 23.83 -39.54 31.04
N ASP A 492 22.96 -40.38 31.61
CA ASP A 492 23.36 -41.60 32.38
C ASP A 492 23.69 -42.79 31.47
N LYS A 493 23.47 -42.69 30.16
CA LYS A 493 23.64 -43.79 29.19
C LYS A 493 24.83 -43.58 28.25
N ILE A 494 25.49 -42.43 28.32
CA ILE A 494 26.62 -42.08 27.49
C ILE A 494 27.89 -41.90 28.31
N PRO A 495 29.09 -42.15 27.74
CA PRO A 495 30.38 -41.90 28.43
C PRO A 495 30.49 -40.40 28.82
N SER A 496 31.08 -40.13 29.97
CA SER A 496 31.27 -38.76 30.46
C SER A 496 32.10 -37.87 29.50
N GLU A 497 33.03 -38.45 28.75
CA GLU A 497 33.82 -37.76 27.75
C GLU A 497 32.96 -37.25 26.59
N VAL A 498 31.98 -38.05 26.13
CA VAL A 498 31.06 -37.67 25.06
C VAL A 498 30.11 -36.55 25.55
N ALA A 499 29.63 -36.67 26.79
CA ALA A 499 28.80 -35.61 27.38
C ALA A 499 29.56 -34.28 27.44
N THR A 500 30.83 -34.30 27.91
CA THR A 500 31.67 -33.10 28.00
C THR A 500 31.98 -32.50 26.62
N GLU A 501 32.21 -33.34 25.60
CA GLU A 501 32.41 -32.89 24.23
C GLU A 501 31.18 -32.15 23.69
N ILE A 502 29.98 -32.67 23.93
CA ILE A 502 28.73 -32.07 23.52
C ILE A 502 28.50 -30.75 24.26
N GLU A 503 28.69 -30.72 25.59
CA GLU A 503 28.58 -29.50 26.40
C GLU A 503 29.55 -28.40 25.92
N THR A 504 30.77 -28.77 25.56
CA THR A 504 31.76 -27.84 24.99
C THR A 504 31.33 -27.31 23.63
N ALA A 505 30.86 -28.18 22.73
CA ALA A 505 30.38 -27.77 21.40
C ALA A 505 29.17 -26.82 21.48
N VAL A 506 28.25 -27.06 22.40
CA VAL A 506 27.10 -26.16 22.67
C VAL A 506 27.57 -24.81 23.23
N SER A 507 28.52 -24.80 24.16
CA SER A 507 29.11 -23.59 24.72
C SER A 507 29.82 -22.74 23.64
N ASP A 508 30.59 -23.39 22.78
CA ASP A 508 31.28 -22.76 21.66
C ASP A 508 30.29 -22.16 20.67
N LEU A 509 29.20 -22.87 20.34
CA LEU A 509 28.15 -22.38 19.45
C LEU A 509 27.44 -21.16 20.04
N ARG A 510 27.11 -21.17 21.34
CA ARG A 510 26.54 -19.99 22.04
C ARG A 510 27.49 -18.79 21.98
N SER A 511 28.80 -19.02 22.15
CA SER A 511 29.81 -17.96 22.07
C SER A 511 29.91 -17.38 20.65
N ALA A 512 29.85 -18.23 19.61
CA ALA A 512 29.87 -17.81 18.21
C ALA A 512 28.62 -16.97 17.86
N MET A 513 27.45 -17.31 18.39
CA MET A 513 26.20 -16.54 18.18
C MET A 513 26.30 -15.09 18.69
N ASN A 514 27.17 -14.79 19.64
CA ASN A 514 27.36 -13.43 20.15
C ASN A 514 28.26 -12.56 19.24
N ASN A 515 28.99 -13.17 18.31
CA ASN A 515 29.99 -12.47 17.48
C ASN A 515 29.46 -12.04 16.10
N ASP A 516 28.20 -12.29 15.77
CA ASP A 516 27.54 -11.93 14.50
C ASP A 516 28.26 -12.38 13.23
N ASN A 517 29.11 -13.42 13.31
CA ASN A 517 29.84 -13.96 12.18
C ASN A 517 29.14 -15.22 11.64
N ILE A 518 28.53 -15.10 10.46
CA ILE A 518 27.75 -16.17 9.81
C ILE A 518 28.59 -17.44 9.61
N ASP A 519 29.82 -17.31 9.16
CA ASP A 519 30.66 -18.48 8.84
C ASP A 519 31.12 -19.22 10.12
N ASP A 520 31.42 -18.47 11.18
CA ASP A 520 31.77 -19.05 12.48
C ASP A 520 30.58 -19.78 13.11
N ILE A 521 29.40 -19.18 13.09
CA ILE A 521 28.16 -19.82 13.58
C ILE A 521 27.87 -21.10 12.82
N LYS A 522 27.98 -21.11 11.48
CA LYS A 522 27.78 -22.31 10.65
C LYS A 522 28.78 -23.41 11.02
N ALA A 523 30.05 -23.06 11.13
CA ALA A 523 31.10 -24.02 11.47
C ALA A 523 30.85 -24.66 12.86
N LYS A 524 30.49 -23.84 13.87
CA LYS A 524 30.20 -24.35 15.22
C LYS A 524 28.89 -25.14 15.28
N LEU A 525 27.87 -24.77 14.48
CA LEU A 525 26.64 -25.53 14.35
C LEU A 525 26.90 -26.95 13.79
N ASP A 526 27.75 -27.07 12.77
CA ASP A 526 28.15 -28.36 12.21
C ASP A 526 28.91 -29.20 13.23
N VAL A 527 29.78 -28.60 14.05
CA VAL A 527 30.51 -29.29 15.11
C VAL A 527 29.52 -29.81 16.18
N ALA A 528 28.55 -28.98 16.60
CA ALA A 528 27.55 -29.36 17.58
C ALA A 528 26.66 -30.52 17.07
N ASN A 529 26.24 -30.47 15.80
CA ASN A 529 25.47 -31.56 15.18
C ASN A 529 26.27 -32.88 15.08
N LYS A 530 27.56 -32.81 14.78
CA LYS A 530 28.43 -33.97 14.78
C LYS A 530 28.65 -34.55 16.17
N ALA A 531 28.81 -33.69 17.19
CA ALA A 531 28.96 -34.12 18.57
C ALA A 531 27.71 -34.86 19.07
N VAL A 532 26.51 -34.32 18.81
CA VAL A 532 25.27 -34.99 19.25
C VAL A 532 24.99 -36.31 18.53
N SER A 533 25.43 -36.47 17.29
CA SER A 533 25.27 -37.72 16.54
C SER A 533 25.99 -38.90 17.20
N LYS A 534 26.99 -38.63 18.05
CA LYS A 534 27.68 -39.66 18.84
C LYS A 534 26.77 -40.29 19.91
N ILE A 535 25.76 -39.58 20.40
CA ILE A 535 24.74 -40.19 21.30
C ILE A 535 24.09 -41.38 20.63
N GLY A 536 23.65 -41.24 19.37
CA GLY A 536 23.04 -42.33 18.60
C GLY A 536 23.98 -43.48 18.37
N GLN A 537 25.26 -43.24 18.12
CA GLN A 537 26.27 -44.28 17.94
C GLN A 537 26.51 -45.12 19.18
N HIS A 538 26.51 -44.50 20.37
CA HIS A 538 26.67 -45.21 21.63
C HIS A 538 25.38 -45.94 22.05
N MET A 539 24.22 -45.50 21.61
CA MET A 539 22.94 -46.19 21.87
C MET A 539 22.74 -47.43 20.97
N THR A 540 23.25 -47.37 19.71
CA THR A 540 23.15 -48.50 18.78
C THR A 540 24.28 -49.50 18.93
N GLY A 541 25.41 -49.16 19.58
CA GLY A 541 26.57 -50.00 19.83
C GLY A 541 26.47 -50.97 20.99
N GLY A 542 25.35 -51.02 21.74
CA GLY A 542 25.11 -51.87 22.88
C GLY A 542 24.58 -53.29 22.56
N SER A 543 24.49 -53.70 21.30
CA SER A 543 24.06 -55.02 20.88
C SER A 543 25.09 -55.59 19.89
N SER A 544 26.16 -56.16 20.45
CA SER A 544 27.12 -56.93 19.68
C SER A 544 26.63 -58.38 19.46
N GLY A 545 26.54 -58.76 18.21
CA GLY A 545 26.55 -60.14 17.82
C GLY A 545 25.69 -60.49 16.61
N GLY A 546 26.34 -60.69 15.44
CA GLY A 546 25.74 -61.41 14.33
C GLY A 546 26.03 -60.83 12.93
N ASP A 547 26.94 -61.48 12.25
CA ASP A 547 27.35 -61.36 10.85
C ASP A 547 26.26 -61.06 9.83
N GLY A 548 26.63 -60.29 8.80
CA GLY A 548 26.13 -60.60 7.45
C GLY A 548 25.77 -59.41 6.57
N ALA A 549 26.67 -59.16 5.60
CA ALA A 549 26.38 -58.77 4.24
C ALA A 549 25.96 -57.31 3.89
N ALA A 550 26.80 -56.79 3.07
CA ALA A 550 26.73 -55.61 2.21
C ALA A 550 25.38 -55.29 1.56
N GLY A 551 25.07 -54.00 1.50
CA GLY A 551 24.02 -53.44 0.66
C GLY A 551 24.03 -51.92 0.75
N GLY A 552 24.63 -51.25 -0.25
CA GLY A 552 24.66 -49.83 -0.34
C GLY A 552 23.25 -49.22 -0.48
N SER A 553 23.08 -48.09 0.14
CA SER A 553 21.95 -47.20 -0.17
C SER A 553 22.43 -45.75 -0.07
N GLN A 554 22.27 -45.10 -1.20
CA GLN A 554 22.51 -43.69 -1.44
C GLN A 554 21.67 -42.79 -0.49
N GLY A 555 22.29 -41.67 -0.14
CA GLY A 555 21.64 -40.59 0.60
C GLY A 555 20.46 -40.02 -0.16
N GLY A 556 19.35 -39.92 0.53
CA GLY A 556 18.19 -39.13 0.14
C GLY A 556 18.17 -37.87 0.98
N GLU A 557 18.41 -36.74 0.36
CA GLU A 557 18.01 -35.42 0.88
C GLU A 557 16.51 -35.47 1.13
N GLN A 558 16.11 -35.28 2.36
CA GLN A 558 14.70 -34.98 2.68
C GLN A 558 14.48 -33.48 2.45
N ALA A 559 13.90 -33.19 1.27
CA ALA A 559 13.27 -31.90 1.00
C ALA A 559 12.13 -31.65 1.99
N ALA A 560 12.01 -30.41 2.43
CA ALA A 560 10.87 -29.93 3.20
C ALA A 560 9.55 -30.19 2.44
N PRO A 561 8.44 -30.48 3.12
CA PRO A 561 7.17 -30.73 2.44
C PRO A 561 6.70 -29.48 1.72
N GLU A 562 6.56 -29.57 0.42
CA GLU A 562 5.81 -28.62 -0.40
C GLU A 562 4.35 -28.65 0.05
N ALA A 563 3.78 -27.45 0.22
CA ALA A 563 2.37 -27.30 0.52
C ALA A 563 1.56 -27.67 -0.73
N ASP A 564 0.71 -28.69 -0.61
CA ASP A 564 -0.27 -29.07 -1.62
C ASP A 564 -1.28 -27.92 -1.84
N TYR A 565 -1.35 -27.46 -3.08
CA TYR A 565 -2.38 -26.54 -3.57
C TYR A 565 -3.55 -27.38 -4.07
N GLU A 566 -4.67 -27.39 -3.36
CA GLU A 566 -5.95 -27.77 -3.95
C GLU A 566 -6.56 -26.57 -4.67
N GLU A 567 -6.56 -26.61 -6.00
CA GLU A 567 -7.40 -25.76 -6.84
C GLU A 567 -8.88 -26.14 -6.63
N VAL A 568 -9.61 -25.29 -5.95
CA VAL A 568 -11.08 -25.38 -5.97
C VAL A 568 -11.60 -24.77 -7.27
N LYS A 569 -11.85 -25.61 -8.27
CA LYS A 569 -12.67 -25.26 -9.43
C LYS A 569 -14.13 -25.14 -8.97
N LYS A 570 -14.64 -23.90 -8.97
CA LYS A 570 -16.02 -23.58 -9.37
C LYS A 570 -16.15 -22.09 -9.70
#